data_a38a78445373228d9aead3091a40782b
#
_entry.id   a38a78445373228d9aead3091a40782b
#
_cell.length_a   1.000
_cell.length_b   1.000
_cell.length_c   1.000
_cell.angle_alpha   90.00
_cell.angle_beta   90.00
_cell.angle_gamma   90.00
#
_symmetry.space_group_name_H-M   'P 1'
#
loop_
_entity.id
_entity.type
_entity.pdbx_description
1 polymer ?
#
loop_
_entity_poly.entity_id
_entity_poly.type
_entity_poly.pdbx_seq_one_letter_code
_entity_poly.pdbx_strand_id
1 'polypeptide(L)'
;DYILDIACGSGVFLAGIYDKLALCLENKIANGDNVCSNFYANIDGKIKLTISGRKAIINNCIYGVDINPEAVEVAKLSLSLKIIDNYNPKDFNTVGILGSQILKGIGTNIKCGNSLVGSDIYTVYPNLLKNIAENQMTNAFDWMESYPEVFNKGGFDCIVGNPPYVEVKNYNVDLPTMASYIKYKYSSSKNGKIDLAIPFIEKSIELLNENGRLGFIIQKRFFKDQYGKGIRRMLTQEGKFLLNGIYDYEENDLFSGRTTYVAIVVCDKNVRNNDYVWYMNSV
;
A
#
# COMPACT_ATOMS: atom_id res chain seq x y z
N ASP A 1 3.29 -1.34 14.26
CA ASP A 1 3.57 -1.77 12.86
C ASP A 1 3.10 -0.67 11.91
N TYR A 2 3.90 -0.38 10.89
CA TYR A 2 3.58 0.58 9.83
C TYR A 2 3.19 -0.18 8.56
N ILE A 3 1.92 -0.07 8.16
CA ILE A 3 1.37 -0.79 7.02
C ILE A 3 0.99 0.20 5.92
N LEU A 4 1.53 0.00 4.72
CA LEU A 4 1.34 0.87 3.57
C LEU A 4 0.54 0.19 2.47
N ASP A 5 -0.40 0.93 1.87
CA ASP A 5 -0.86 0.68 0.50
C ASP A 5 -0.23 1.74 -0.43
N ILE A 6 0.66 1.30 -1.30
CA ILE A 6 1.47 2.17 -2.16
C ILE A 6 0.72 2.73 -3.38
N ALA A 7 -0.48 2.22 -3.67
CA ALA A 7 -1.38 2.65 -4.74
C ALA A 7 -2.83 2.50 -4.26
N CYS A 8 -3.17 3.27 -3.20
CA CYS A 8 -4.31 2.95 -2.34
C CYS A 8 -5.68 3.23 -2.98
N GLY A 9 -5.75 3.95 -4.08
CA GLY A 9 -7.01 4.31 -4.72
C GLY A 9 -7.99 4.91 -3.73
N SER A 10 -9.22 4.43 -3.74
CA SER A 10 -10.29 4.84 -2.82
C SER A 10 -10.20 4.21 -1.41
N GLY A 11 -9.10 3.50 -1.09
CA GLY A 11 -8.83 2.98 0.25
C GLY A 11 -9.46 1.64 0.60
N VAL A 12 -9.84 0.83 -0.38
CA VAL A 12 -10.45 -0.50 -0.12
C VAL A 12 -9.53 -1.41 0.70
N PHE A 13 -8.24 -1.48 0.32
CA PHE A 13 -7.25 -2.24 1.09
C PHE A 13 -7.00 -1.62 2.46
N LEU A 14 -6.94 -0.29 2.56
CA LEU A 14 -6.75 0.42 3.82
C LEU A 14 -7.88 0.11 4.82
N ALA A 15 -9.12 0.06 4.34
CA ALA A 15 -10.28 -0.34 5.15
C ALA A 15 -10.17 -1.80 5.62
N GLY A 16 -9.75 -2.71 4.74
CA GLY A 16 -9.50 -4.11 5.08
C GLY A 16 -8.36 -4.30 6.10
N ILE A 17 -7.27 -3.54 5.97
CA ILE A 17 -6.18 -3.49 6.94
C ILE A 17 -6.71 -3.05 8.30
N TYR A 18 -7.49 -1.96 8.33
CA TYR A 18 -8.10 -1.47 9.56
C TYR A 18 -8.92 -2.56 10.26
N ASP A 19 -9.81 -3.25 9.53
CA ASP A 19 -10.66 -4.31 10.10
C ASP A 19 -9.81 -5.44 10.72
N LYS A 20 -8.72 -5.84 10.05
CA LYS A 20 -7.81 -6.88 10.57
C LYS A 20 -7.03 -6.41 11.80
N LEU A 21 -6.52 -5.18 11.80
CA LEU A 21 -5.80 -4.63 12.94
C LEU A 21 -6.73 -4.44 14.15
N ALA A 22 -7.96 -3.95 13.93
CA ALA A 22 -8.95 -3.79 14.98
C ALA A 22 -9.29 -5.13 15.64
N LEU A 23 -9.58 -6.15 14.85
CA LEU A 23 -9.85 -7.49 15.34
C LEU A 23 -8.65 -8.09 16.09
N CYS A 24 -7.45 -7.92 15.55
CA CYS A 24 -6.22 -8.39 16.18
C CYS A 24 -6.01 -7.73 17.55
N LEU A 25 -6.23 -6.42 17.63
CA LEU A 25 -6.07 -5.67 18.87
C LEU A 25 -7.15 -6.05 19.91
N GLU A 26 -8.42 -6.18 19.51
CA GLU A 26 -9.50 -6.65 20.38
C GLU A 26 -9.18 -8.05 20.95
N ASN A 27 -8.68 -8.97 20.13
CA ASN A 27 -8.28 -10.30 20.58
C ASN A 27 -7.09 -10.29 21.55
N LYS A 28 -6.07 -9.48 21.30
CA LYS A 28 -4.92 -9.31 22.18
C LYS A 28 -5.36 -8.80 23.56
N ILE A 29 -6.21 -7.79 23.60
CA ILE A 29 -6.76 -7.25 24.84
C ILE A 29 -7.57 -8.31 25.60
N ALA A 30 -8.41 -9.06 24.88
CA ALA A 30 -9.20 -10.15 25.48
C ALA A 30 -8.33 -11.26 26.09
N ASN A 31 -7.13 -11.48 25.52
CA ASN A 31 -6.14 -12.43 26.04
C ASN A 31 -5.25 -11.86 27.18
N GLY A 32 -5.49 -10.63 27.60
CA GLY A 32 -4.79 -10.02 28.73
C GLY A 32 -3.56 -9.20 28.38
N ASP A 33 -3.33 -8.88 27.11
CA ASP A 33 -2.24 -7.99 26.72
C ASP A 33 -2.47 -6.59 27.30
N ASN A 34 -1.38 -5.98 27.80
CA ASN A 34 -1.44 -4.65 28.40
C ASN A 34 -1.55 -3.57 27.31
N VAL A 35 -2.74 -3.02 27.14
CA VAL A 35 -3.05 -1.95 26.19
C VAL A 35 -3.66 -0.76 26.97
N CYS A 36 -3.43 0.45 26.49
CA CYS A 36 -3.95 1.66 27.10
C CYS A 36 -5.48 1.57 27.30
N SER A 37 -5.95 1.72 28.54
CA SER A 37 -7.34 1.46 28.94
C SER A 37 -8.37 2.37 28.25
N ASN A 38 -7.95 3.52 27.72
CA ASN A 38 -8.84 4.42 26.99
C ASN A 38 -9.05 3.98 25.51
N PHE A 39 -8.35 2.92 25.04
CA PHE A 39 -8.48 2.43 23.66
C PHE A 39 -9.59 1.39 23.52
N TYR A 40 -10.09 0.83 24.62
CA TYR A 40 -11.13 -0.19 24.57
C TYR A 40 -12.15 -0.03 25.71
N ALA A 41 -13.29 -0.66 25.53
CA ALA A 41 -14.32 -0.83 26.54
C ALA A 41 -14.80 -2.28 26.55
N ASN A 42 -15.21 -2.78 27.72
CA ASN A 42 -15.91 -4.06 27.85
C ASN A 42 -17.42 -3.77 27.77
N ILE A 43 -18.04 -4.24 26.70
CA ILE A 43 -19.48 -4.09 26.45
C ILE A 43 -20.07 -5.51 26.38
N ASP A 44 -20.93 -5.81 27.34
CA ASP A 44 -21.60 -7.14 27.46
C ASP A 44 -20.62 -8.33 27.39
N GLY A 45 -19.48 -8.20 28.08
CA GLY A 45 -18.44 -9.24 28.11
C GLY A 45 -17.55 -9.30 26.87
N LYS A 46 -17.72 -8.40 25.92
CA LYS A 46 -16.89 -8.31 24.71
C LYS A 46 -16.01 -7.07 24.71
N ILE A 47 -14.75 -7.25 24.39
CA ILE A 47 -13.84 -6.14 24.16
C ILE A 47 -14.19 -5.46 22.84
N LYS A 48 -14.36 -4.13 22.90
CA LYS A 48 -14.62 -3.27 21.74
C LYS A 48 -13.70 -2.05 21.77
N LEU A 49 -13.18 -1.66 20.62
CA LEU A 49 -12.35 -0.46 20.51
C LEU A 49 -13.20 0.80 20.64
N THR A 50 -12.73 1.72 21.47
CA THR A 50 -13.26 3.08 21.56
C THR A 50 -12.91 3.90 20.32
N ILE A 51 -13.49 5.08 20.15
CA ILE A 51 -13.09 6.06 19.12
C ILE A 51 -11.59 6.35 19.20
N SER A 52 -11.04 6.51 20.40
CA SER A 52 -9.60 6.74 20.59
C SER A 52 -8.74 5.58 20.10
N GLY A 53 -9.14 4.33 20.39
CA GLY A 53 -8.45 3.15 19.92
C GLY A 53 -8.51 3.00 18.40
N ARG A 54 -9.67 3.25 17.81
CA ARG A 54 -9.86 3.22 16.35
C ARG A 54 -9.01 4.28 15.63
N LYS A 55 -9.00 5.52 16.16
CA LYS A 55 -8.12 6.59 15.65
C LYS A 55 -6.64 6.24 15.75
N ALA A 56 -6.25 5.63 16.87
CA ALA A 56 -4.87 5.24 17.09
C ALA A 56 -4.39 4.22 16.02
N ILE A 57 -5.24 3.27 15.63
CA ILE A 57 -4.92 2.34 14.53
C ILE A 57 -4.73 3.10 13.23
N ILE A 58 -5.69 3.96 12.85
CA ILE A 58 -5.64 4.66 11.56
C ILE A 58 -4.43 5.60 11.49
N ASN A 59 -4.20 6.39 12.52
CA ASN A 59 -3.17 7.43 12.47
C ASN A 59 -1.75 6.92 12.74
N ASN A 60 -1.59 5.76 13.40
CA ASN A 60 -0.27 5.26 13.77
C ASN A 60 0.16 4.02 12.99
N CYS A 61 -0.78 3.33 12.33
CA CYS A 61 -0.46 2.06 11.68
C CYS A 61 -0.74 2.05 10.17
N ILE A 62 -1.67 2.88 9.69
CA ILE A 62 -2.16 2.80 8.30
C ILE A 62 -1.63 3.98 7.48
N TYR A 63 -0.99 3.66 6.38
CA TYR A 63 -0.38 4.60 5.44
C TYR A 63 -0.88 4.32 4.02
N GLY A 64 -1.04 5.36 3.21
CA GLY A 64 -1.46 5.20 1.83
C GLY A 64 -0.93 6.32 0.94
N VAL A 65 -0.61 5.97 -0.30
CA VAL A 65 -0.27 6.94 -1.34
C VAL A 65 -1.03 6.61 -2.60
N ASP A 66 -1.57 7.63 -3.24
CA ASP A 66 -2.15 7.52 -4.58
C ASP A 66 -1.84 8.79 -5.39
N ILE A 67 -1.72 8.64 -6.70
CA ILE A 67 -1.45 9.77 -7.59
C ILE A 67 -2.69 10.64 -7.81
N ASN A 68 -3.88 10.05 -7.64
CA ASN A 68 -5.16 10.75 -7.84
C ASN A 68 -5.63 11.42 -6.53
N PRO A 69 -5.71 12.77 -6.48
CA PRO A 69 -6.13 13.49 -5.28
C PRO A 69 -7.57 13.17 -4.86
N GLU A 70 -8.47 12.93 -5.80
CA GLU A 70 -9.87 12.60 -5.49
C GLU A 70 -9.97 11.22 -4.83
N ALA A 71 -9.20 10.24 -5.31
CA ALA A 71 -9.12 8.91 -4.71
C ALA A 71 -8.58 8.99 -3.28
N VAL A 72 -7.56 9.81 -3.02
CA VAL A 72 -7.02 10.05 -1.68
C VAL A 72 -8.08 10.60 -0.72
N GLU A 73 -8.89 11.56 -1.16
CA GLU A 73 -9.96 12.11 -0.31
C GLU A 73 -11.06 11.07 -0.03
N VAL A 74 -11.40 10.23 -1.01
CA VAL A 74 -12.33 9.10 -0.80
C VAL A 74 -11.73 8.07 0.18
N ALA A 75 -10.44 7.78 0.09
CA ALA A 75 -9.76 6.87 1.02
C ALA A 75 -9.80 7.41 2.47
N LYS A 76 -9.52 8.70 2.66
CA LYS A 76 -9.63 9.36 3.97
C LYS A 76 -11.06 9.30 4.53
N LEU A 77 -12.06 9.54 3.67
CA LEU A 77 -13.46 9.43 4.05
C LEU A 77 -13.82 7.98 4.45
N SER A 78 -13.39 7.00 3.67
CA SER A 78 -13.62 5.57 3.95
C SER A 78 -13.07 5.16 5.32
N LEU A 79 -11.84 5.59 5.65
CA LEU A 79 -11.24 5.35 6.96
C LEU A 79 -11.96 6.12 8.08
N SER A 80 -12.44 7.32 7.81
CA SER A 80 -13.23 8.10 8.77
C SER A 80 -14.55 7.42 9.13
N LEU A 81 -15.21 6.80 8.14
CA LEU A 81 -16.42 6.03 8.35
C LEU A 81 -16.17 4.79 9.23
N LYS A 82 -15.00 4.15 9.13
CA LYS A 82 -14.62 3.03 10.00
C LYS A 82 -14.56 3.40 11.48
N ILE A 83 -14.30 4.66 11.82
CA ILE A 83 -14.28 5.11 13.22
C ILE A 83 -15.68 5.13 13.83
N ILE A 84 -16.66 5.53 13.04
CA ILE A 84 -18.06 5.67 13.51
C ILE A 84 -18.90 4.41 13.21
N ASP A 85 -18.35 3.44 12.48
CA ASP A 85 -19.04 2.19 12.17
C ASP A 85 -19.38 1.41 13.45
N ASN A 86 -20.63 0.91 13.54
CA ASN A 86 -21.19 0.22 14.71
C ASN A 86 -21.35 1.09 15.97
N TYR A 87 -21.35 2.43 15.85
CA TYR A 87 -21.70 3.31 16.95
C TYR A 87 -23.23 3.41 17.10
N ASN A 88 -23.72 3.34 18.34
CA ASN A 88 -25.16 3.43 18.60
C ASN A 88 -25.65 4.85 18.29
N PRO A 89 -26.78 5.04 17.55
CA PRO A 89 -27.33 6.37 17.25
C PRO A 89 -27.60 7.25 18.48
N LYS A 90 -27.79 6.66 19.66
CA LYS A 90 -27.97 7.41 20.91
C LYS A 90 -26.69 8.16 21.35
N ASP A 91 -25.53 7.69 20.91
CA ASP A 91 -24.24 8.34 21.17
C ASP A 91 -23.97 9.49 20.19
N PHE A 92 -24.75 9.58 19.09
CA PHE A 92 -24.65 10.63 18.07
C PHE A 92 -25.00 12.03 18.56
N ASN A 93 -25.82 12.18 19.59
CA ASN A 93 -26.10 13.49 20.18
C ASN A 93 -24.86 14.13 20.80
N THR A 94 -23.92 13.30 21.25
CA THR A 94 -22.60 13.73 21.70
C THR A 94 -21.64 13.92 20.49
N VAL A 95 -21.88 13.21 19.38
CA VAL A 95 -21.08 13.24 18.15
C VAL A 95 -21.42 14.45 17.27
N GLY A 96 -22.64 15.01 17.33
CA GLY A 96 -23.06 16.14 16.50
C GLY A 96 -22.20 17.40 16.70
N ILE A 97 -21.82 17.71 17.92
CA ILE A 97 -20.91 18.83 18.24
C ILE A 97 -19.42 18.40 18.17
N LEU A 98 -19.13 17.14 18.47
CA LEU A 98 -17.79 16.55 18.41
C LEU A 98 -17.43 15.98 17.02
N GLY A 99 -18.38 15.79 16.10
CA GLY A 99 -18.17 15.12 14.82
C GLY A 99 -17.03 15.72 14.01
N SER A 100 -16.99 17.04 13.90
CA SER A 100 -15.91 17.74 13.20
C SER A 100 -14.54 17.60 13.92
N GLN A 101 -14.55 17.49 15.25
CA GLN A 101 -13.33 17.27 16.05
C GLN A 101 -12.91 15.79 16.03
N ILE A 102 -13.88 14.86 16.00
CA ILE A 102 -13.59 13.42 15.91
C ILE A 102 -12.93 13.12 14.58
N LEU A 103 -13.40 13.70 13.48
CA LEU A 103 -12.86 13.45 12.13
C LEU A 103 -11.60 14.29 11.84
N LYS A 104 -11.32 15.31 12.63
CA LYS A 104 -10.12 16.13 12.44
C LYS A 104 -8.84 15.32 12.66
N GLY A 105 -7.91 15.41 11.71
CA GLY A 105 -6.61 14.76 11.80
C GLY A 105 -6.63 13.26 11.49
N ILE A 106 -7.72 12.72 10.90
CA ILE A 106 -7.78 11.34 10.45
C ILE A 106 -7.19 11.25 9.04
N GLY A 107 -6.42 10.19 8.80
CA GLY A 107 -5.87 9.90 7.48
C GLY A 107 -4.78 10.90 7.04
N THR A 108 -4.11 11.58 7.96
CA THR A 108 -2.94 12.42 7.65
C THR A 108 -1.80 11.62 6.99
N ASN A 109 -1.80 10.30 7.21
CA ASN A 109 -0.89 9.34 6.61
C ASN A 109 -1.32 8.89 5.19
N ILE A 110 -2.47 9.39 4.69
CA ILE A 110 -2.90 9.13 3.33
C ILE A 110 -2.57 10.36 2.50
N LYS A 111 -1.65 10.21 1.55
CA LYS A 111 -1.06 11.32 0.81
C LYS A 111 -1.24 11.18 -0.68
N CYS A 112 -1.29 12.34 -1.36
CA CYS A 112 -1.35 12.38 -2.81
C CYS A 112 0.06 12.54 -3.39
N GLY A 113 0.43 11.67 -4.33
CA GLY A 113 1.70 11.72 -5.02
C GLY A 113 2.01 10.49 -5.84
N ASN A 114 3.04 10.59 -6.66
CA ASN A 114 3.50 9.50 -7.50
C ASN A 114 4.47 8.60 -6.73
N SER A 115 4.02 7.43 -6.35
CA SER A 115 4.80 6.46 -5.57
C SER A 115 6.11 6.01 -6.23
N LEU A 116 6.21 6.12 -7.56
CA LEU A 116 7.38 5.69 -8.32
C LEU A 116 8.37 6.81 -8.63
N VAL A 117 7.96 8.08 -8.48
CA VAL A 117 8.74 9.24 -8.93
C VAL A 117 9.05 10.14 -7.74
N GLY A 118 10.33 10.20 -7.37
CA GLY A 118 10.83 11.09 -6.33
C GLY A 118 11.27 12.46 -6.87
N SER A 119 11.61 13.35 -5.95
CA SER A 119 12.14 14.70 -6.28
C SER A 119 13.46 14.66 -7.07
N ASP A 120 14.18 13.55 -7.03
CA ASP A 120 15.39 13.33 -7.81
C ASP A 120 15.16 13.36 -9.34
N ILE A 121 13.90 13.23 -9.81
CA ILE A 121 13.54 13.43 -11.22
C ILE A 121 13.97 14.81 -11.73
N TYR A 122 13.91 15.83 -10.90
CA TYR A 122 14.29 17.20 -11.29
C TYR A 122 15.79 17.37 -11.47
N THR A 123 16.59 16.54 -10.82
CA THR A 123 18.04 16.49 -11.01
C THR A 123 18.39 15.76 -12.31
N VAL A 124 17.70 14.64 -12.60
CA VAL A 124 17.94 13.83 -13.81
C VAL A 124 17.35 14.49 -15.06
N TYR A 125 16.19 15.12 -14.93
CA TYR A 125 15.44 15.74 -16.01
C TYR A 125 15.04 17.19 -15.66
N PRO A 126 16.00 18.14 -15.57
CA PRO A 126 15.72 19.51 -15.11
C PRO A 126 14.74 20.29 -16.00
N ASN A 127 14.61 19.89 -17.28
CA ASN A 127 13.66 20.51 -18.19
C ASN A 127 12.19 20.22 -17.85
N LEU A 128 11.90 19.20 -17.02
CA LEU A 128 10.55 18.91 -16.54
C LEU A 128 9.95 20.11 -15.79
N LEU A 129 10.76 20.88 -15.05
CA LEU A 129 10.32 22.11 -14.36
C LEU A 129 9.78 23.18 -15.30
N LYS A 130 10.18 23.16 -16.58
CA LYS A 130 9.70 24.10 -17.62
C LYS A 130 8.40 23.64 -18.27
N ASN A 131 8.07 22.34 -18.18
CA ASN A 131 6.83 21.77 -18.68
C ASN A 131 5.81 21.65 -17.54
N ILE A 132 5.09 22.74 -17.29
CA ILE A 132 4.17 22.85 -16.14
C ILE A 132 3.13 21.73 -16.15
N ALA A 133 2.55 21.42 -17.31
CA ALA A 133 1.52 20.39 -17.42
C ALA A 133 2.05 18.99 -17.07
N GLU A 134 3.17 18.58 -17.68
CA GLU A 134 3.80 17.29 -17.40
C GLU A 134 4.28 17.19 -15.94
N ASN A 135 4.83 18.27 -15.40
CA ASN A 135 5.30 18.34 -14.02
C ASN A 135 4.15 18.16 -13.02
N GLN A 136 3.02 18.82 -13.22
CA GLN A 136 1.84 18.67 -12.39
C GLN A 136 1.28 17.24 -12.45
N MET A 137 1.21 16.65 -13.65
CA MET A 137 0.74 15.27 -13.83
C MET A 137 1.74 14.24 -13.28
N THR A 138 3.04 14.54 -13.31
CA THR A 138 4.09 13.67 -12.73
C THR A 138 3.93 13.55 -11.22
N ASN A 139 3.55 14.64 -10.54
CA ASN A 139 3.23 14.70 -9.11
C ASN A 139 4.28 13.98 -8.24
N ALA A 140 5.57 14.36 -8.38
CA ALA A 140 6.67 13.70 -7.69
C ALA A 140 6.46 13.66 -6.17
N PHE A 141 6.81 12.53 -5.55
CA PHE A 141 6.56 12.26 -4.14
C PHE A 141 7.83 11.81 -3.43
N ASP A 142 8.20 12.53 -2.37
CA ASP A 142 9.35 12.18 -1.55
C ASP A 142 8.91 11.39 -0.31
N TRP A 143 9.32 10.13 -0.26
CA TRP A 143 8.93 9.21 0.79
C TRP A 143 9.52 9.58 2.15
N MET A 144 10.80 9.97 2.18
CA MET A 144 11.49 10.28 3.44
C MET A 144 10.99 11.58 4.06
N GLU A 145 10.72 12.59 3.23
CA GLU A 145 10.14 13.86 3.70
C GLU A 145 8.67 13.69 4.12
N SER A 146 7.96 12.79 3.43
CA SER A 146 6.54 12.57 3.69
C SER A 146 6.27 11.75 4.95
N TYR A 147 7.15 10.80 5.29
CA TYR A 147 6.97 9.87 6.42
C TYR A 147 8.27 9.70 7.22
N PRO A 148 8.84 10.78 7.77
CA PRO A 148 10.12 10.71 8.48
C PRO A 148 10.09 9.75 9.67
N GLU A 149 8.95 9.63 10.36
CA GLU A 149 8.79 8.72 11.49
C GLU A 149 8.92 7.24 11.12
N VAL A 150 8.52 6.87 9.90
CA VAL A 150 8.62 5.51 9.36
C VAL A 150 10.07 5.19 9.01
N PHE A 151 10.73 6.10 8.29
CA PHE A 151 12.11 5.87 7.83
C PHE A 151 13.14 5.99 8.95
N ASN A 152 12.87 6.77 10.00
CA ASN A 152 13.68 6.76 11.22
C ASN A 152 13.68 5.40 11.94
N LYS A 153 12.67 4.54 11.67
CA LYS A 153 12.60 3.16 12.17
C LYS A 153 13.00 2.11 11.11
N GLY A 154 13.54 2.55 9.97
CA GLY A 154 14.07 1.70 8.93
C GLY A 154 13.12 1.36 7.78
N GLY A 155 11.87 1.84 7.78
CA GLY A 155 10.88 1.62 6.73
C GLY A 155 9.58 0.99 7.22
N PHE A 156 8.74 0.57 6.27
CA PHE A 156 7.44 -0.06 6.55
C PHE A 156 7.59 -1.53 6.97
N ASP A 157 6.75 -1.97 7.90
CA ASP A 157 6.70 -3.38 8.34
C ASP A 157 5.95 -4.26 7.33
N CYS A 158 4.94 -3.68 6.67
CA CYS A 158 4.16 -4.39 5.67
C CYS A 158 3.72 -3.44 4.57
N ILE A 159 3.82 -3.89 3.32
CA ILE A 159 3.27 -3.18 2.16
C ILE A 159 2.30 -4.12 1.46
N VAL A 160 1.09 -3.63 1.20
CA VAL A 160 0.07 -4.38 0.47
C VAL A 160 -0.47 -3.51 -0.66
N GLY A 161 -1.15 -4.13 -1.62
CA GLY A 161 -1.84 -3.36 -2.64
C GLY A 161 -2.18 -4.15 -3.89
N ASN A 162 -2.84 -3.43 -4.79
CA ASN A 162 -3.15 -3.87 -6.14
C ASN A 162 -2.63 -2.79 -7.11
N PRO A 163 -1.33 -2.83 -7.47
CA PRO A 163 -0.72 -1.81 -8.31
C PRO A 163 -1.40 -1.74 -9.69
N PRO A 164 -1.36 -0.58 -10.37
CA PRO A 164 -2.01 -0.41 -11.66
C PRO A 164 -1.37 -1.30 -12.74
N TYR A 165 -2.20 -1.99 -13.54
CA TYR A 165 -1.78 -2.83 -14.66
C TYR A 165 -1.76 -2.03 -15.96
N VAL A 166 -0.82 -1.11 -16.08
CA VAL A 166 -0.69 -0.19 -17.21
C VAL A 166 0.70 -0.28 -17.80
N GLU A 167 0.79 -0.43 -19.12
CA GLU A 167 2.09 -0.41 -19.80
C GLU A 167 2.68 1.00 -19.81
N VAL A 168 3.95 1.14 -19.42
CA VAL A 168 4.68 2.43 -19.37
C VAL A 168 4.68 3.14 -20.71
N LYS A 169 4.63 2.40 -21.83
CA LYS A 169 4.54 3.00 -23.16
C LYS A 169 3.32 3.92 -23.35
N ASN A 170 2.24 3.70 -22.61
CA ASN A 170 1.03 4.51 -22.70
C ASN A 170 1.28 5.95 -22.18
N TYR A 171 2.31 6.13 -21.36
CA TYR A 171 2.73 7.45 -20.87
C TYR A 171 3.71 8.17 -21.80
N ASN A 172 4.21 7.53 -22.87
CA ASN A 172 5.19 8.14 -23.78
C ASN A 172 4.66 9.39 -24.51
N VAL A 173 3.35 9.55 -24.61
CA VAL A 173 2.71 10.72 -25.26
C VAL A 173 2.52 11.84 -24.25
N ASP A 174 1.87 11.55 -23.13
CA ASP A 174 1.45 12.57 -22.17
C ASP A 174 2.50 12.85 -21.08
N LEU A 175 3.30 11.84 -20.72
CA LEU A 175 4.30 11.88 -19.64
C LEU A 175 5.63 11.25 -20.06
N PRO A 176 6.28 11.70 -21.14
CA PRO A 176 7.48 11.08 -21.69
C PRO A 176 8.67 11.14 -20.73
N THR A 177 8.79 12.19 -19.94
CA THR A 177 9.85 12.35 -18.93
C THR A 177 9.67 11.33 -17.81
N MET A 178 8.45 11.19 -17.31
CA MET A 178 8.13 10.18 -16.28
C MET A 178 8.40 8.76 -16.79
N ALA A 179 7.99 8.43 -18.01
CA ALA A 179 8.25 7.13 -18.61
C ALA A 179 9.77 6.84 -18.75
N SER A 180 10.54 7.84 -19.11
CA SER A 180 12.01 7.75 -19.20
C SER A 180 12.66 7.60 -17.83
N TYR A 181 12.18 8.34 -16.84
CA TYR A 181 12.65 8.25 -15.46
C TYR A 181 12.40 6.87 -14.86
N ILE A 182 11.21 6.28 -15.02
CA ILE A 182 10.91 4.94 -14.53
C ILE A 182 11.88 3.90 -15.11
N LYS A 183 12.16 3.97 -16.42
CA LYS A 183 13.14 3.08 -17.07
C LYS A 183 14.57 3.30 -16.56
N TYR A 184 14.93 4.52 -16.26
CA TYR A 184 16.24 4.86 -15.71
C TYR A 184 16.39 4.39 -14.26
N LYS A 185 15.39 4.66 -13.42
CA LYS A 185 15.43 4.46 -11.97
C LYS A 185 15.36 2.99 -11.58
N TYR A 186 14.42 2.24 -12.18
CA TYR A 186 14.12 0.87 -11.76
C TYR A 186 14.87 -0.16 -12.62
N SER A 187 15.69 -0.99 -11.95
CA SER A 187 16.50 -2.02 -12.59
C SER A 187 15.63 -3.08 -13.27
N SER A 188 14.49 -3.41 -12.68
CA SER A 188 13.49 -4.34 -13.19
C SER A 188 12.83 -3.86 -14.49
N SER A 189 12.90 -2.55 -14.77
CA SER A 189 12.20 -1.86 -15.86
C SER A 189 13.10 -1.49 -17.05
N LYS A 190 14.36 -1.96 -17.08
CA LYS A 190 15.33 -1.57 -18.13
C LYS A 190 15.06 -2.20 -19.50
N ASN A 191 14.38 -3.33 -19.56
CA ASN A 191 14.26 -4.12 -20.80
C ASN A 191 12.81 -4.36 -21.19
N GLY A 192 12.47 -4.04 -22.45
CA GLY A 192 11.22 -4.44 -23.09
C GLY A 192 10.00 -3.60 -22.77
N LYS A 193 8.84 -4.19 -22.99
CA LYS A 193 7.55 -3.62 -22.57
C LYS A 193 7.47 -3.70 -21.06
N ILE A 194 7.14 -2.60 -20.42
CA ILE A 194 7.12 -2.50 -18.98
C ILE A 194 5.69 -2.27 -18.53
N ASP A 195 5.20 -3.13 -17.64
CA ASP A 195 3.99 -2.91 -16.87
C ASP A 195 4.35 -2.19 -15.56
N LEU A 196 3.58 -1.19 -15.15
CA LEU A 196 3.85 -0.41 -13.93
C LEU A 196 3.88 -1.26 -12.67
N ALA A 197 3.16 -2.38 -12.62
CA ALA A 197 3.21 -3.27 -11.45
C ALA A 197 4.63 -3.74 -11.11
N ILE A 198 5.52 -3.81 -12.11
CA ILE A 198 6.91 -4.24 -11.92
C ILE A 198 7.72 -3.24 -11.08
N PRO A 199 7.85 -1.95 -11.47
CA PRO A 199 8.55 -0.97 -10.63
C PRO A 199 7.84 -0.73 -9.29
N PHE A 200 6.52 -0.96 -9.17
CA PHE A 200 5.84 -0.93 -7.87
C PHE A 200 6.35 -2.01 -6.92
N ILE A 201 6.62 -3.24 -7.40
CA ILE A 201 7.21 -4.30 -6.58
C ILE A 201 8.63 -3.89 -6.13
N GLU A 202 9.48 -3.44 -7.07
CA GLU A 202 10.85 -3.01 -6.75
C GLU A 202 10.85 -1.88 -5.73
N LYS A 203 10.01 -0.84 -5.95
CA LYS A 203 9.87 0.28 -5.02
C LYS A 203 9.37 -0.15 -3.65
N SER A 204 8.40 -1.04 -3.59
CA SER A 204 7.88 -1.54 -2.31
C SER A 204 8.96 -2.27 -1.51
N ILE A 205 9.79 -3.08 -2.15
CA ILE A 205 10.90 -3.75 -1.48
C ILE A 205 11.92 -2.74 -0.93
N GLU A 206 12.18 -1.64 -1.65
CA GLU A 206 13.04 -0.56 -1.15
C GLU A 206 12.47 0.09 0.12
N LEU A 207 11.15 0.31 0.17
CA LEU A 207 10.47 1.00 1.27
C LEU A 207 10.26 0.14 2.53
N LEU A 208 10.36 -1.19 2.42
CA LEU A 208 10.25 -2.10 3.57
C LEU A 208 11.45 -1.93 4.52
N ASN A 209 11.20 -2.11 5.82
CA ASN A 209 12.27 -2.34 6.78
C ASN A 209 12.87 -3.75 6.61
N GLU A 210 13.97 -4.04 7.31
CA GLU A 210 14.72 -5.29 7.14
C GLU A 210 13.90 -6.56 7.43
N ASN A 211 12.85 -6.50 8.23
CA ASN A 211 11.94 -7.61 8.52
C ASN A 211 10.58 -7.48 7.82
N GLY A 212 10.48 -6.52 6.90
CA GLY A 212 9.24 -6.16 6.25
C GLY A 212 8.76 -7.18 5.22
N ARG A 213 7.45 -7.19 5.01
CA ARG A 213 6.75 -8.10 4.10
C ARG A 213 5.91 -7.35 3.08
N LEU A 214 5.98 -7.79 1.83
CA LEU A 214 5.15 -7.34 0.71
C LEU A 214 4.07 -8.37 0.41
N GLY A 215 2.85 -7.92 0.15
CA GLY A 215 1.76 -8.74 -0.37
C GLY A 215 1.01 -8.01 -1.48
N PHE A 216 1.21 -8.40 -2.74
CA PHE A 216 0.58 -7.76 -3.89
C PHE A 216 -0.33 -8.70 -4.68
N ILE A 217 -1.47 -8.16 -5.13
CA ILE A 217 -2.22 -8.79 -6.23
C ILE A 217 -1.58 -8.34 -7.53
N ILE A 218 -1.20 -9.29 -8.38
CA ILE A 218 -0.58 -9.01 -9.68
C ILE A 218 -1.15 -9.90 -10.78
N GLN A 219 -1.00 -9.49 -12.03
CA GLN A 219 -1.39 -10.31 -13.18
C GLN A 219 -0.47 -11.53 -13.34
N LYS A 220 -1.04 -12.71 -13.57
CA LYS A 220 -0.28 -13.97 -13.79
C LYS A 220 0.69 -13.91 -14.95
N ARG A 221 0.47 -13.07 -15.96
CA ARG A 221 1.41 -12.85 -17.08
C ARG A 221 2.82 -12.50 -16.61
N PHE A 222 2.94 -11.84 -15.47
CA PHE A 222 4.21 -11.56 -14.83
C PHE A 222 5.11 -12.80 -14.66
N PHE A 223 4.56 -13.98 -14.43
CA PHE A 223 5.34 -15.20 -14.22
C PHE A 223 5.93 -15.78 -15.52
N LYS A 224 5.34 -15.47 -16.67
CA LYS A 224 5.70 -16.10 -17.96
C LYS A 224 6.30 -15.10 -18.96
N ASP A 225 5.79 -13.89 -19.02
CA ASP A 225 6.13 -12.92 -20.06
C ASP A 225 7.53 -12.34 -19.89
N GLN A 226 8.09 -11.88 -21.00
CA GLN A 226 9.44 -11.29 -21.04
C GLN A 226 9.58 -10.04 -20.15
N TYR A 227 8.52 -9.22 -20.04
CA TYR A 227 8.56 -8.02 -19.22
C TYR A 227 8.75 -8.32 -17.73
N GLY A 228 8.30 -9.49 -17.22
CA GLY A 228 8.50 -9.92 -15.85
C GLY A 228 9.91 -10.47 -15.55
N LYS A 229 10.77 -10.65 -16.56
CA LYS A 229 12.08 -11.30 -16.40
C LYS A 229 12.98 -10.60 -15.38
N GLY A 230 13.05 -9.27 -15.43
CA GLY A 230 13.89 -8.46 -14.53
C GLY A 230 13.52 -8.66 -13.07
N ILE A 231 12.24 -8.51 -12.76
CA ILE A 231 11.76 -8.63 -11.39
C ILE A 231 11.78 -10.08 -10.89
N ARG A 232 11.46 -11.08 -11.74
CA ARG A 232 11.61 -12.49 -11.35
C ARG A 232 13.04 -12.79 -10.95
N ARG A 233 14.01 -12.29 -11.73
CA ARG A 233 15.43 -12.43 -11.40
C ARG A 233 15.76 -11.78 -10.05
N MET A 234 15.28 -10.57 -9.80
CA MET A 234 15.50 -9.87 -8.53
C MET A 234 14.91 -10.63 -7.34
N LEU A 235 13.72 -11.24 -7.52
CA LEU A 235 13.02 -11.97 -6.46
C LEU A 235 13.60 -13.36 -6.17
N THR A 236 14.38 -13.95 -7.10
CA THR A 236 14.79 -15.37 -7.04
C THR A 236 16.28 -15.63 -7.24
N GLN A 237 17.14 -14.62 -7.43
CA GLN A 237 18.58 -14.82 -7.71
C GLN A 237 19.50 -14.17 -6.68
N GLU A 238 20.76 -14.66 -6.65
CA GLU A 238 21.89 -14.13 -5.88
C GLU A 238 21.81 -14.33 -4.37
N GLY A 239 21.19 -15.45 -3.92
CA GLY A 239 21.05 -15.75 -2.48
C GLY A 239 20.07 -14.86 -1.74
N LYS A 240 19.31 -14.04 -2.47
CA LYS A 240 18.26 -13.17 -1.96
C LYS A 240 16.91 -13.63 -2.49
N PHE A 241 16.41 -14.74 -1.95
CA PHE A 241 15.03 -15.14 -2.20
C PHE A 241 14.09 -14.21 -1.45
N LEU A 242 13.66 -13.15 -2.12
CA LEU A 242 12.64 -12.26 -1.58
C LEU A 242 11.26 -12.87 -1.71
N LEU A 243 11.05 -13.76 -2.69
CA LEU A 243 9.78 -14.45 -2.89
C LEU A 243 9.57 -15.48 -1.79
N ASN A 244 8.53 -15.28 -0.97
CA ASN A 244 8.12 -16.18 0.08
C ASN A 244 7.03 -17.14 -0.39
N GLY A 245 6.03 -16.62 -1.16
CA GLY A 245 4.93 -17.45 -1.62
C GLY A 245 4.09 -16.84 -2.73
N ILE A 246 3.30 -17.71 -3.34
CA ILE A 246 2.34 -17.39 -4.39
C ILE A 246 0.99 -18.04 -4.05
N TYR A 247 -0.08 -17.23 -4.05
CA TYR A 247 -1.45 -17.72 -4.03
C TYR A 247 -2.06 -17.50 -5.41
N ASP A 248 -2.32 -18.59 -6.11
CA ASP A 248 -2.85 -18.58 -7.48
C ASP A 248 -4.36 -18.79 -7.47
N TYR A 249 -5.11 -17.83 -7.99
CA TYR A 249 -6.57 -17.91 -8.14
C TYR A 249 -7.01 -18.69 -9.38
N GLU A 250 -6.06 -19.28 -10.11
CA GLU A 250 -6.30 -20.03 -11.35
C GLU A 250 -7.08 -19.21 -12.40
N GLU A 251 -8.20 -19.76 -12.91
CA GLU A 251 -9.05 -19.09 -13.90
C GLU A 251 -10.29 -18.44 -13.26
N ASN A 252 -10.31 -18.33 -11.92
CA ASN A 252 -11.44 -17.71 -11.23
C ASN A 252 -11.45 -16.20 -11.49
N ASP A 253 -12.54 -15.68 -12.04
CA ASP A 253 -12.78 -14.26 -12.26
C ASP A 253 -13.04 -13.55 -10.92
N LEU A 254 -11.96 -13.03 -10.31
CA LEU A 254 -12.08 -12.21 -9.10
C LEU A 254 -12.65 -10.80 -9.38
N PHE A 255 -12.60 -10.38 -10.63
CA PHE A 255 -13.08 -9.06 -11.05
C PHE A 255 -14.20 -9.23 -12.09
N SER A 256 -15.45 -9.01 -11.70
CA SER A 256 -16.61 -9.14 -12.57
C SER A 256 -16.43 -8.35 -13.88
N GLY A 257 -16.51 -9.05 -15.01
CA GLY A 257 -16.46 -8.47 -16.35
C GLY A 257 -15.05 -8.19 -16.91
N ARG A 258 -13.97 -8.73 -16.29
CA ARG A 258 -12.60 -8.64 -16.82
C ARG A 258 -11.91 -9.99 -16.75
N THR A 259 -11.51 -10.52 -17.89
CA THR A 259 -10.67 -11.74 -18.00
C THR A 259 -9.22 -11.45 -17.61
N THR A 260 -8.99 -11.10 -16.35
CA THR A 260 -7.63 -10.83 -15.84
C THR A 260 -7.30 -11.87 -14.78
N TYR A 261 -6.51 -12.84 -15.15
CA TYR A 261 -5.99 -13.84 -14.20
C TYR A 261 -4.96 -13.20 -13.29
N VAL A 262 -5.18 -13.31 -11.99
CA VAL A 262 -4.33 -12.71 -10.96
C VAL A 262 -3.81 -13.76 -9.98
N ALA A 263 -2.72 -13.39 -9.31
CA ALA A 263 -2.18 -14.12 -8.18
C ALA A 263 -1.76 -13.14 -7.09
N ILE A 264 -1.75 -13.59 -5.83
CA ILE A 264 -1.10 -12.85 -4.75
C ILE A 264 0.34 -13.33 -4.67
N VAL A 265 1.26 -12.38 -4.67
CA VAL A 265 2.69 -12.61 -4.45
C VAL A 265 3.06 -12.08 -3.09
N VAL A 266 3.72 -12.92 -2.30
CA VAL A 266 4.26 -12.55 -0.98
C VAL A 266 5.77 -12.58 -1.04
N CYS A 267 6.38 -11.45 -0.63
CA CYS A 267 7.85 -11.31 -0.58
C CYS A 267 8.26 -10.85 0.83
N ASP A 268 9.42 -11.32 1.29
CA ASP A 268 10.06 -10.86 2.52
C ASP A 268 11.36 -10.12 2.17
N LYS A 269 11.64 -8.99 2.83
CA LYS A 269 12.88 -8.21 2.58
C LYS A 269 14.14 -8.99 2.95
N ASN A 270 14.11 -9.64 4.09
CA ASN A 270 15.18 -10.56 4.51
C ASN A 270 14.74 -12.00 4.28
N VAL A 271 15.63 -12.71 3.61
CA VAL A 271 15.52 -14.15 3.46
C VAL A 271 15.65 -14.78 4.84
N ARG A 272 14.55 -15.25 5.41
CA ARG A 272 14.64 -16.33 6.39
C ARG A 272 15.09 -17.54 5.60
N ASN A 273 16.02 -18.34 6.14
CA ASN A 273 16.56 -19.58 5.53
C ASN A 273 15.44 -20.60 5.20
N ASN A 274 14.51 -20.21 4.40
CA ASN A 274 13.46 -21.07 3.87
C ASN A 274 13.87 -21.45 2.46
N ASP A 275 14.32 -22.67 2.30
CA ASP A 275 14.69 -23.26 1.00
C ASP A 275 13.47 -23.46 0.08
N TYR A 276 12.27 -22.98 0.47
CA TYR A 276 11.03 -23.25 -0.21
C TYR A 276 10.16 -21.99 -0.35
N VAL A 277 9.65 -21.79 -1.57
CA VAL A 277 8.54 -20.89 -1.86
C VAL A 277 7.24 -21.71 -1.78
N TRP A 278 6.30 -21.32 -0.91
CA TRP A 278 5.01 -22.00 -0.88
C TRP A 278 4.15 -21.58 -2.08
N TYR A 279 3.42 -22.52 -2.61
CA TYR A 279 2.47 -22.31 -3.70
C TYR A 279 1.12 -22.90 -3.32
N MET A 280 0.05 -22.10 -3.41
CA MET A 280 -1.32 -22.53 -3.12
C MET A 280 -2.22 -22.17 -4.29
N ASN A 281 -3.08 -23.10 -4.68
CA ASN A 281 -4.16 -22.86 -5.64
C ASN A 281 -5.46 -22.59 -4.89
N SER A 282 -6.33 -21.76 -5.47
CA SER A 282 -7.73 -21.75 -5.07
C SER A 282 -8.37 -23.04 -5.58
N VAL A 283 -8.69 -23.96 -4.70
CA VAL A 283 -9.53 -25.12 -4.99
C VAL A 283 -10.99 -24.71 -4.95
#